data_ba4871dfbe2a5d4fc9285ada8db6a679
#
_entry.id   ba4871dfbe2a5d4fc9285ada8db6a679
#
_cell.length_a   1.000
_cell.length_b   1.000
_cell.length_c   1.000
_cell.angle_alpha   90.00
_cell.angle_beta   90.00
_cell.angle_gamma   90.00
#
_symmetry.space_group_name_H-M   'P 1'
#
loop_
_entity.id
_entity.type
_entity.pdbx_description
1 polymer ?
#
loop_
_entity_poly.entity_id
_entity_poly.type
_entity_poly.pdbx_seq_one_letter_code
_entity_poly.pdbx_strand_id
1 'polypeptide(L)'
;MPFTIVAENCTGCTACEKRCPTRAISGELKKAFLIEPGLCIDCGACGVICPDEAILDTYGNVTKVLKRQERPIAIVHPDNCNGCGVCIDVCPFDCIYPSDENRAQYLGKVEVNEKTCVGCKLCEEVCGWEGIYIMPGKEKAAFLASLGYEAEEATS
;
A
#
# COMPACT_ATOMS: atom_id res chain seq x y z
N MET A 1 4.09 12.19 -12.09
CA MET A 1 2.98 13.14 -11.88
C MET A 1 2.12 12.66 -10.72
N PRO A 2 1.71 13.52 -9.83
CA PRO A 2 0.89 13.10 -8.69
C PRO A 2 -0.53 12.70 -9.11
N PHE A 3 -1.21 11.99 -8.22
CA PHE A 3 -2.64 11.74 -8.36
C PHE A 3 -3.42 13.06 -8.37
N THR A 4 -4.55 13.09 -9.04
CA THR A 4 -5.37 14.29 -9.20
C THR A 4 -6.84 13.99 -8.90
N ILE A 5 -7.53 14.90 -8.24
CA ILE A 5 -8.97 14.79 -7.98
C ILE A 5 -9.73 15.59 -9.04
N VAL A 6 -10.71 14.95 -9.68
CA VAL A 6 -11.62 15.59 -10.61
C VAL A 6 -12.75 16.23 -9.79
N ALA A 7 -12.74 17.57 -9.71
CA ALA A 7 -13.67 18.31 -8.84
C ALA A 7 -15.15 18.04 -9.17
N GLU A 8 -15.48 17.83 -10.44
CA GLU A 8 -16.84 17.58 -10.89
C GLU A 8 -17.41 16.26 -10.36
N ASN A 9 -16.55 15.26 -10.14
CA ASN A 9 -16.95 13.94 -9.67
C ASN A 9 -16.81 13.79 -8.15
N CYS A 10 -16.07 14.68 -7.50
CA CYS A 10 -15.79 14.59 -6.07
C CYS A 10 -16.97 15.11 -5.23
N THR A 11 -17.49 14.25 -4.37
CA THR A 11 -18.60 14.60 -3.44
C THR A 11 -18.13 15.12 -2.08
N GLY A 12 -16.81 15.12 -1.82
CA GLY A 12 -16.26 15.57 -0.55
C GLY A 12 -16.51 14.63 0.63
N CYS A 13 -16.48 13.32 0.37
CA CYS A 13 -16.76 12.29 1.38
C CYS A 13 -15.63 12.09 2.42
N THR A 14 -14.50 12.74 2.26
CA THR A 14 -13.30 12.69 3.14
C THR A 14 -12.52 11.37 3.18
N ALA A 15 -12.96 10.33 2.50
CA ALA A 15 -12.32 9.01 2.56
C ALA A 15 -10.83 9.04 2.14
N CYS A 16 -10.51 9.75 1.05
CA CYS A 16 -9.15 9.88 0.54
C CYS A 16 -8.24 10.69 1.49
N GLU A 17 -8.77 11.76 2.10
CA GLU A 17 -8.02 12.56 3.07
C GLU A 17 -7.57 11.74 4.27
N LYS A 18 -8.47 10.94 4.83
CA LYS A 18 -8.17 10.06 5.98
C LYS A 18 -7.16 8.97 5.66
N ARG A 19 -7.07 8.61 4.40
CA ARG A 19 -6.16 7.55 3.93
C ARG A 19 -4.78 8.06 3.53
N CYS A 20 -4.64 9.35 3.26
CA CYS A 20 -3.37 9.93 2.78
C CYS A 20 -2.32 9.99 3.90
N PRO A 21 -1.17 9.30 3.76
CA PRO A 21 -0.15 9.27 4.80
C PRO A 21 0.63 10.57 4.93
N THR A 22 0.72 11.34 3.83
CA THR A 22 1.48 12.61 3.78
C THR A 22 0.60 13.84 3.99
N ARG A 23 -0.71 13.63 4.19
CA ARG A 23 -1.70 14.72 4.29
C ARG A 23 -1.70 15.64 3.06
N ALA A 24 -1.43 15.07 1.90
CA ALA A 24 -1.43 15.80 0.63
C ALA A 24 -2.83 16.21 0.17
N ILE A 25 -3.87 15.65 0.78
CA ILE A 25 -5.27 15.87 0.38
C ILE A 25 -5.94 16.80 1.39
N SER A 26 -6.53 17.86 0.89
CA SER A 26 -7.23 18.85 1.70
C SER A 26 -8.51 19.32 1.02
N GLY A 27 -9.47 19.76 1.81
CA GLY A 27 -10.74 20.28 1.32
C GLY A 27 -11.74 20.46 2.43
N GLU A 28 -12.97 20.76 2.05
CA GLU A 28 -14.09 20.91 2.97
C GLU A 28 -15.13 19.82 2.74
N LEU A 29 -15.77 19.38 3.80
CA LEU A 29 -16.84 18.38 3.75
C LEU A 29 -17.93 18.79 2.74
N LYS A 30 -18.35 17.86 1.88
CA LYS A 30 -19.33 18.07 0.80
C LYS A 30 -18.88 19.03 -0.32
N LYS A 31 -17.60 19.36 -0.37
CA LYS A 31 -16.99 20.10 -1.46
C LYS A 31 -15.86 19.28 -2.08
N ALA A 32 -15.43 19.65 -3.26
CA ALA A 32 -14.31 18.96 -3.91
C ALA A 32 -13.02 19.11 -3.11
N PHE A 33 -12.29 18.01 -2.97
CA PHE A 33 -10.97 18.00 -2.37
C PHE A 33 -9.89 18.23 -3.42
N LEU A 34 -8.71 18.59 -2.96
CA LEU A 34 -7.53 18.82 -3.81
C LEU A 34 -6.36 17.99 -3.30
N ILE A 35 -5.51 17.54 -4.20
CA ILE A 35 -4.25 16.88 -3.87
C ILE A 35 -3.12 17.88 -4.11
N GLU A 36 -2.30 18.10 -3.08
CA GLU A 36 -1.11 18.95 -3.18
C GLU A 36 0.02 18.15 -3.84
N PRO A 37 0.46 18.56 -5.06
CA PRO A 37 1.45 17.78 -5.79
C PRO A 37 2.79 17.65 -5.07
N GLY A 38 3.19 18.66 -4.30
CA GLY A 38 4.45 18.64 -3.57
C GLY A 38 4.49 17.69 -2.39
N LEU A 39 3.34 17.26 -1.89
CA LEU A 39 3.21 16.34 -0.76
C LEU A 39 2.80 14.92 -1.18
N CYS A 40 2.27 14.76 -2.39
CA CYS A 40 1.84 13.47 -2.90
C CYS A 40 3.03 12.57 -3.24
N ILE A 41 3.03 11.35 -2.71
CA ILE A 41 4.06 10.33 -2.95
C ILE A 41 3.63 9.26 -3.97
N ASP A 42 2.55 9.49 -4.69
CA ASP A 42 2.01 8.58 -5.72
C ASP A 42 1.69 7.17 -5.24
N CYS A 43 1.33 7.02 -3.98
CA CYS A 43 1.09 5.70 -3.37
C CYS A 43 -0.20 5.00 -3.84
N GLY A 44 -1.13 5.72 -4.45
CA GLY A 44 -2.37 5.15 -4.96
C GLY A 44 -3.46 4.85 -3.91
N ALA A 45 -3.21 5.09 -2.65
CA ALA A 45 -4.15 4.77 -1.56
C ALA A 45 -5.51 5.45 -1.71
N CYS A 46 -5.52 6.70 -2.19
CA CYS A 46 -6.74 7.47 -2.41
C CYS A 46 -7.59 6.92 -3.58
N GLY A 47 -6.95 6.46 -4.64
CA GLY A 47 -7.62 5.99 -5.84
C GLY A 47 -8.44 4.72 -5.63
N VAL A 48 -7.95 3.80 -4.79
CA VAL A 48 -8.61 2.49 -4.57
C VAL A 48 -9.81 2.55 -3.62
N ILE A 49 -9.99 3.67 -2.92
CA ILE A 49 -11.08 3.85 -1.95
C ILE A 49 -12.10 4.92 -2.34
N CYS A 50 -11.87 5.68 -3.40
CA CYS A 50 -12.80 6.74 -3.82
C CYS A 50 -14.08 6.13 -4.41
N PRO A 51 -15.23 6.28 -3.73
CA PRO A 51 -16.49 5.67 -4.20
C PRO A 51 -17.04 6.31 -5.46
N ASP A 52 -16.63 7.54 -5.74
CA ASP A 52 -17.12 8.33 -6.87
C ASP A 52 -16.21 8.25 -8.10
N GLU A 53 -15.15 7.44 -8.05
CA GLU A 53 -14.15 7.34 -9.11
C GLU A 53 -13.62 8.71 -9.54
N ALA A 54 -13.47 9.62 -8.58
CA ALA A 54 -13.09 11.02 -8.83
C ALA A 54 -11.57 11.24 -8.90
N ILE A 55 -10.76 10.19 -8.79
CA ILE A 55 -9.31 10.30 -8.71
C ILE A 55 -8.67 9.73 -9.97
N LEU A 56 -7.77 10.53 -10.55
CA LEU A 56 -6.93 10.13 -11.68
C LEU A 56 -5.57 9.67 -11.17
N ASP A 57 -5.03 8.64 -11.80
CA ASP A 57 -3.67 8.16 -11.51
C ASP A 57 -2.60 9.07 -12.14
N THR A 58 -1.34 8.68 -11.99
CA THR A 58 -0.19 9.44 -12.53
C THR A 58 -0.17 9.52 -14.06
N TYR A 59 -0.94 8.67 -14.74
CA TYR A 59 -1.06 8.65 -16.21
C TYR A 59 -2.34 9.33 -16.71
N GLY A 60 -3.17 9.84 -15.83
CA GLY A 60 -4.43 10.49 -16.18
C GLY A 60 -5.62 9.54 -16.35
N ASN A 61 -5.48 8.27 -15.95
CA ASN A 61 -6.58 7.31 -16.00
C ASN A 61 -7.44 7.37 -14.73
N VAL A 62 -8.73 7.18 -14.89
CA VAL A 62 -9.66 7.11 -13.75
C VAL A 62 -9.35 5.87 -12.92
N THR A 63 -9.11 6.07 -11.62
CA THR A 63 -8.92 4.98 -10.67
C THR A 63 -10.28 4.39 -10.28
N LYS A 64 -10.28 3.10 -9.95
CA LYS A 64 -11.51 2.39 -9.55
C LYS A 64 -11.38 1.88 -8.12
N VAL A 65 -12.51 1.78 -7.44
CA VAL A 65 -12.58 1.11 -6.15
C VAL A 65 -12.24 -0.37 -6.35
N LEU A 66 -11.23 -0.84 -5.64
CA LEU A 66 -10.83 -2.24 -5.68
C LEU A 66 -11.36 -2.96 -4.42
N LYS A 67 -11.81 -4.19 -4.62
CA LYS A 67 -12.11 -5.09 -3.51
C LYS A 67 -10.82 -5.37 -2.73
N ARG A 68 -10.96 -5.68 -1.45
CA ARG A 68 -9.80 -5.91 -0.57
C ARG A 68 -8.79 -6.91 -1.15
N GLN A 69 -9.28 -7.99 -1.75
CA GLN A 69 -8.44 -9.04 -2.36
C GLN A 69 -7.73 -8.61 -3.64
N GLU A 70 -8.25 -7.59 -4.31
CA GLU A 70 -7.71 -7.06 -5.56
C GLU A 70 -6.73 -5.91 -5.32
N ARG A 71 -6.72 -5.34 -4.10
CA ARG A 71 -5.79 -4.26 -3.76
C ARG A 71 -4.36 -4.77 -3.71
N PRO A 72 -3.39 -4.04 -4.27
CA PRO A 72 -1.99 -4.42 -4.16
C PRO A 72 -1.54 -4.33 -2.71
N ILE A 73 -0.78 -5.33 -2.28
CA ILE A 73 -0.18 -5.39 -0.96
C ILE A 73 1.27 -5.85 -1.07
N ALA A 74 2.07 -5.55 -0.05
CA ALA A 74 3.42 -6.06 0.06
C ALA A 74 3.39 -7.53 0.51
N ILE A 75 4.15 -8.37 -0.17
CA ILE A 75 4.31 -9.79 0.17
C ILE A 75 5.79 -10.08 0.37
N VAL A 76 6.12 -10.64 1.51
CA VAL A 76 7.51 -10.98 1.88
C VAL A 76 7.90 -12.31 1.25
N HIS A 77 9.04 -12.32 0.56
CA HIS A 77 9.66 -13.54 0.05
C HIS A 77 10.44 -14.21 1.20
N PRO A 78 10.02 -15.38 1.67
CA PRO A 78 10.56 -15.97 2.90
C PRO A 78 12.08 -16.26 2.84
N ASP A 79 12.59 -16.63 1.67
CA ASP A 79 14.00 -16.97 1.51
C ASP A 79 14.90 -15.74 1.31
N ASN A 80 14.38 -14.69 0.68
CA ASN A 80 15.17 -13.50 0.34
C ASN A 80 15.18 -12.48 1.47
N CYS A 81 14.17 -12.46 2.32
CA CYS A 81 14.11 -11.53 3.46
C CYS A 81 15.11 -11.95 4.55
N ASN A 82 15.99 -11.04 4.90
CA ASN A 82 16.98 -11.24 5.98
C ASN A 82 16.68 -10.45 7.26
N GLY A 83 15.53 -9.75 7.31
CA GLY A 83 15.13 -9.01 8.51
C GLY A 83 15.89 -7.71 8.76
N CYS A 84 16.53 -7.13 7.75
CA CYS A 84 17.33 -5.90 7.92
C CYS A 84 16.53 -4.67 8.38
N GLY A 85 15.19 -4.67 8.20
CA GLY A 85 14.29 -3.65 8.74
C GLY A 85 14.20 -2.35 7.96
N VAL A 86 14.90 -2.19 6.83
CA VAL A 86 14.84 -0.96 6.02
C VAL A 86 13.42 -0.66 5.54
N CYS A 87 12.69 -1.70 5.15
CA CYS A 87 11.30 -1.58 4.71
C CYS A 87 10.35 -1.07 5.83
N ILE A 88 10.67 -1.36 7.10
CA ILE A 88 9.90 -0.89 8.25
C ILE A 88 10.01 0.64 8.35
N ASP A 89 11.22 1.16 8.21
CA ASP A 89 11.49 2.58 8.34
C ASP A 89 10.87 3.41 7.22
N VAL A 90 10.76 2.85 6.03
CA VAL A 90 10.23 3.56 4.85
C VAL A 90 8.70 3.49 4.74
N CYS A 91 8.05 2.57 5.44
CA CYS A 91 6.59 2.37 5.34
C CYS A 91 5.82 3.53 6.00
N PRO A 92 5.09 4.36 5.22
CA PRO A 92 4.35 5.47 5.81
C PRO A 92 3.06 5.06 6.52
N PHE A 93 2.66 3.80 6.40
CA PHE A 93 1.43 3.25 6.98
C PHE A 93 1.68 2.38 8.22
N ASP A 94 2.94 2.24 8.64
CA ASP A 94 3.35 1.40 9.77
C ASP A 94 2.80 -0.04 9.70
N CYS A 95 2.72 -0.58 8.48
CA CYS A 95 2.15 -1.90 8.25
C CYS A 95 3.19 -3.03 8.18
N ILE A 96 4.47 -2.72 8.29
CA ILE A 96 5.57 -3.69 8.27
C ILE A 96 6.20 -3.73 9.67
N TYR A 97 6.33 -4.93 10.20
CA TYR A 97 6.88 -5.15 11.54
C TYR A 97 7.76 -6.42 11.56
N PRO A 98 8.71 -6.51 12.48
CA PRO A 98 9.55 -7.70 12.60
C PRO A 98 8.72 -8.91 13.06
N SER A 99 8.96 -10.07 12.44
CA SER A 99 8.25 -11.31 12.76
C SER A 99 8.64 -11.92 14.11
N ASP A 100 9.80 -11.53 14.66
CA ASP A 100 10.28 -12.00 15.94
C ASP A 100 10.51 -10.82 16.89
N GLU A 101 10.12 -10.97 18.15
CA GLU A 101 10.32 -9.97 19.20
C GLU A 101 11.82 -9.77 19.53
N ASN A 102 12.67 -10.74 19.20
CA ASN A 102 14.11 -10.68 19.43
C ASN A 102 14.83 -9.90 18.32
N ARG A 103 14.66 -8.60 18.30
CA ARG A 103 15.32 -7.68 17.35
C ARG A 103 16.86 -7.71 17.39
N ALA A 104 17.44 -8.37 18.38
CA ALA A 104 18.89 -8.39 18.58
C ALA A 104 19.63 -9.35 17.64
N GLN A 105 18.93 -10.16 16.88
CA GLN A 105 19.53 -11.09 15.95
C GLN A 105 19.03 -10.77 14.54
N TYR A 106 19.95 -10.36 13.67
CA TYR A 106 19.73 -10.04 12.26
C TYR A 106 19.24 -11.23 11.40
N LEU A 107 18.57 -12.19 12.00
CA LEU A 107 18.10 -13.41 11.35
C LEU A 107 16.56 -13.48 11.29
N GLY A 108 15.89 -12.41 11.73
CA GLY A 108 14.44 -12.32 11.66
C GLY A 108 13.95 -12.09 10.23
N LYS A 109 12.65 -12.18 10.09
CA LYS A 109 11.93 -11.79 8.88
C LYS A 109 10.97 -10.67 9.23
N VAL A 110 10.45 -9.98 8.25
CA VAL A 110 9.41 -8.99 8.46
C VAL A 110 8.05 -9.58 8.07
N GLU A 111 7.01 -9.08 8.70
CA GLU A 111 5.62 -9.40 8.37
C GLU A 111 4.88 -8.13 7.96
N VAL A 112 3.84 -8.29 7.17
CA VAL A 112 3.04 -7.18 6.65
C VAL A 112 1.61 -7.29 7.16
N ASN A 113 1.11 -6.19 7.72
CA ASN A 113 -0.31 -6.07 8.02
C ASN A 113 -1.06 -5.74 6.73
N GLU A 114 -1.65 -6.76 6.12
CA GLU A 114 -2.34 -6.64 4.83
C GLU A 114 -3.56 -5.71 4.88
N LYS A 115 -4.11 -5.47 6.08
CA LYS A 115 -5.27 -4.59 6.27
C LYS A 115 -4.92 -3.11 6.10
N THR A 116 -3.72 -2.74 6.46
CA THR A 116 -3.24 -1.35 6.41
C THR A 116 -2.33 -1.07 5.23
N CYS A 117 -1.77 -2.10 4.59
CA CYS A 117 -0.93 -1.96 3.41
C CYS A 117 -1.74 -1.47 2.21
N VAL A 118 -1.21 -0.49 1.49
CA VAL A 118 -1.85 0.08 0.29
C VAL A 118 -1.08 -0.20 -1.00
N GLY A 119 0.05 -0.91 -0.93
CA GLY A 119 0.84 -1.24 -2.10
C GLY A 119 1.58 -0.05 -2.71
N CYS A 120 2.07 0.87 -1.89
CA CYS A 120 2.74 2.09 -2.35
C CYS A 120 4.11 1.85 -3.02
N LYS A 121 4.64 0.62 -2.95
CA LYS A 121 5.91 0.16 -3.54
C LYS A 121 7.20 0.68 -2.90
N LEU A 122 7.14 1.54 -1.90
CA LEU A 122 8.35 2.06 -1.26
C LEU A 122 9.23 0.96 -0.66
N CYS A 123 8.61 -0.03 -0.01
CA CYS A 123 9.33 -1.17 0.57
C CYS A 123 10.00 -2.06 -0.48
N GLU A 124 9.35 -2.24 -1.63
CA GLU A 124 9.92 -2.99 -2.76
C GLU A 124 11.13 -2.28 -3.36
N GLU A 125 11.05 -0.96 -3.51
CA GLU A 125 12.13 -0.14 -4.09
C GLU A 125 13.38 -0.10 -3.22
N VAL A 126 13.23 -0.12 -1.89
CA VAL A 126 14.38 -0.04 -0.96
C VAL A 126 14.96 -1.40 -0.61
N CYS A 127 14.27 -2.50 -0.91
CA CYS A 127 14.75 -3.84 -0.59
C CYS A 127 15.81 -4.30 -1.59
N GLY A 128 17.08 -4.22 -1.17
CA GLY A 128 18.20 -4.67 -1.99
C GLY A 128 18.33 -6.19 -2.14
N TRP A 129 17.52 -6.94 -1.40
CA TRP A 129 17.55 -8.41 -1.37
C TRP A 129 16.42 -9.04 -2.19
N GLU A 130 15.60 -8.24 -2.86
CA GLU A 130 14.37 -8.71 -3.53
C GLU A 130 13.47 -9.54 -2.60
N GLY A 131 13.37 -9.11 -1.36
CA GLY A 131 12.64 -9.79 -0.30
C GLY A 131 11.18 -9.35 -0.15
N ILE A 132 10.75 -8.34 -0.87
CA ILE A 132 9.37 -7.85 -0.86
C ILE A 132 8.91 -7.58 -2.28
N TYR A 133 7.69 -8.03 -2.58
CA TYR A 133 7.02 -7.82 -3.87
C TYR A 133 5.63 -7.22 -3.64
N ILE A 134 5.22 -6.35 -4.55
CA ILE A 134 3.87 -5.78 -4.54
C ILE A 134 3.02 -6.50 -5.58
N MET A 135 1.95 -7.12 -5.12
CA MET A 135 0.99 -7.82 -6.00
C MET A 135 -0.40 -7.83 -5.37
N PRO A 136 -1.47 -8.07 -6.15
CA PRO A 136 -2.82 -8.22 -5.59
C PRO A 136 -2.86 -9.31 -4.51
N GLY A 137 -3.60 -9.06 -3.43
CA GLY A 137 -3.68 -10.00 -2.30
C GLY A 137 -4.14 -11.40 -2.69
N LYS A 138 -5.00 -11.50 -3.70
CA LYS A 138 -5.48 -12.79 -4.25
C LYS A 138 -4.36 -13.66 -4.86
N GLU A 139 -3.25 -13.04 -5.26
CA GLU A 139 -2.11 -13.75 -5.88
C GLU A 139 -1.09 -14.26 -4.86
N LYS A 140 -1.20 -13.84 -3.59
CA LYS A 140 -0.27 -14.23 -2.52
C LYS A 140 -0.13 -15.74 -2.38
N ALA A 141 -1.24 -16.46 -2.33
CA ALA A 141 -1.23 -17.90 -2.15
C ALA A 141 -0.53 -18.63 -3.30
N ALA A 142 -0.80 -18.21 -4.55
CA ALA A 142 -0.15 -18.77 -5.73
C ALA A 142 1.34 -18.46 -5.77
N PHE A 143 1.72 -17.26 -5.38
CA PHE A 143 3.12 -16.85 -5.29
C PHE A 143 3.89 -17.68 -4.27
N LEU A 144 3.37 -17.82 -3.04
CA LEU A 144 4.01 -18.63 -1.99
C LEU A 144 4.06 -20.12 -2.38
N ALA A 145 3.02 -20.64 -3.01
CA ALA A 145 3.00 -22.02 -3.50
C ALA A 145 4.06 -22.26 -4.57
N SER A 146 4.31 -21.28 -5.45
CA SER A 146 5.37 -21.38 -6.46
C SER A 146 6.77 -21.47 -5.85
N LEU A 147 6.95 -20.98 -4.62
CA LEU A 147 8.19 -21.06 -3.86
C LEU A 147 8.29 -22.30 -2.96
N GLY A 148 7.26 -23.16 -2.94
CA GLY A 148 7.21 -24.35 -2.11
C GLY A 148 6.67 -24.14 -0.70
N TYR A 149 6.05 -22.99 -0.42
CA TYR A 149 5.41 -22.69 0.86
C TYR A 149 3.91 -22.94 0.79
N GLU A 150 3.36 -23.58 1.80
CA GLU A 150 1.92 -23.67 1.96
C GLU A 150 1.39 -22.30 2.40
N ALA A 151 0.37 -21.81 1.70
CA ALA A 151 -0.30 -20.60 2.13
C ALA A 151 -1.13 -20.94 3.39
N GLU A 152 -0.78 -20.34 4.51
CA GLU A 152 -1.69 -20.30 5.63
C GLU A 152 -2.94 -19.53 5.19
N GLU A 153 -4.09 -20.19 5.25
CA GLU A 153 -5.36 -19.52 4.99
C GLU A 153 -5.48 -18.35 5.96
N ALA A 154 -5.45 -17.15 5.42
CA ALA A 154 -5.69 -15.97 6.22
C ALA A 154 -7.13 -16.04 6.72
N THR A 155 -7.30 -16.49 7.94
CA THR A 155 -8.54 -16.29 8.69
C THR A 155 -8.73 -14.79 8.83
N SER A 156 -9.62 -14.29 8.01
CA SER A 156 -10.02 -12.89 8.00
C SER A 156 -10.49 -12.41 9.37
#